data_7fb06815c78782a4d43ee3beab045f47
#
_entry.id   7fb06815c78782a4d43ee3beab045f47
#
_cell.length_a   1.000
_cell.length_b   1.000
_cell.length_c   1.000
_cell.angle_alpha   90.00
_cell.angle_beta   90.00
_cell.angle_gamma   90.00
#
_symmetry.space_group_name_H-M   'P 1'
#
loop_
_entity.id
_entity.type
_entity.pdbx_description
1 polymer ?
#
loop_
_entity_poly.entity_id
_entity_poly.type
_entity_poly.pdbx_seq_one_letter_code
_entity_poly.pdbx_strand_id
1 'polypeptide(L)' 'MTSDLRLADAVNETCPWSGDPIAADSLTLYRGAVVGFCNPGCRDKFAKAATAFDLALERKQD' A
#
# COMPACT_ATOMS: atom_id res chain seq x y z
N MET A 1 -16.38 6.27 7.77
CA MET A 1 -16.08 5.96 7.67
C MET A 1 -15.60 4.98 7.26
N THR A 2 -15.45 4.65 6.88
CA THR A 2 -15.19 3.69 6.68
C THR A 2 -14.27 3.39 5.95
N SER A 3 -13.58 2.88 6.03
CA SER A 3 -12.57 2.68 5.45
C SER A 3 -12.51 1.41 4.82
N ASP A 4 -13.46 0.89 4.33
CA ASP A 4 -13.41 -0.33 3.69
C ASP A 4 -12.72 -0.22 2.39
N LEU A 5 -11.51 -0.68 2.30
CA LEU A 5 -10.77 -0.71 1.06
C LEU A 5 -11.23 -1.92 0.25
N ARG A 6 -11.40 -1.72 -1.04
CA ARG A 6 -11.89 -2.76 -1.89
C ARG A 6 -10.86 -3.21 -2.87
N LEU A 7 -10.79 -4.50 -3.12
CA LEU A 7 -9.86 -5.06 -4.08
C LEU A 7 -10.07 -4.43 -5.46
N ALA A 8 -11.32 -4.18 -5.81
CA ALA A 8 -11.60 -3.61 -7.12
C ALA A 8 -11.07 -2.19 -7.28
N ASP A 9 -10.82 -1.51 -6.19
CA ASP A 9 -10.32 -0.14 -6.25
C ASP A 9 -8.80 -0.06 -6.25
N ALA A 10 -8.13 -1.18 -6.11
CA ALA A 10 -6.66 -1.16 -6.05
C ALA A 10 -6.08 -0.76 -7.39
N VAL A 11 -5.04 0.05 -7.35
CA VAL A 11 -4.39 0.52 -8.56
C VAL A 11 -3.42 -0.51 -9.14
N ASN A 12 -3.10 -1.55 -8.36
CA ASN A 12 -2.22 -2.61 -8.84
C ASN A 12 -2.94 -3.94 -8.75
N GLU A 13 -2.58 -4.86 -9.59
CA GLU A 13 -3.22 -6.17 -9.60
C GLU A 13 -2.34 -7.23 -8.98
N THR A 14 -1.06 -6.97 -8.84
CA THR A 14 -0.13 -7.93 -8.28
C THR A 14 0.70 -7.24 -7.21
N CYS A 15 1.17 -8.04 -6.26
CA CYS A 15 1.99 -7.53 -5.17
C CYS A 15 3.33 -7.04 -5.71
N PRO A 16 3.72 -5.82 -5.41
CA PRO A 16 4.99 -5.29 -5.93
C PRO A 16 6.21 -5.99 -5.34
N TRP A 17 6.03 -6.73 -4.23
CA TRP A 17 7.16 -7.44 -3.66
C TRP A 17 7.35 -8.82 -4.27
N SER A 18 6.28 -9.53 -4.51
CA SER A 18 6.38 -10.90 -4.96
C SER A 18 5.83 -11.18 -6.35
N GLY A 19 5.00 -10.30 -6.85
CA GLY A 19 4.39 -10.52 -8.15
C GLY A 19 3.14 -11.39 -8.10
N ASP A 20 2.76 -11.88 -6.91
CA ASP A 20 1.56 -12.71 -6.79
C ASP A 20 0.31 -11.85 -6.79
N PRO A 21 -0.84 -12.40 -7.08
CA PRO A 21 -2.08 -11.62 -7.07
C PRO A 21 -2.33 -11.01 -5.69
N ILE A 22 -2.88 -9.83 -5.66
CA ILE A 22 -3.15 -9.16 -4.40
C ILE A 22 -4.34 -9.79 -3.71
N ALA A 23 -4.40 -9.67 -2.39
CA ALA A 23 -5.46 -10.25 -1.59
C ALA A 23 -6.30 -9.16 -0.96
N ALA A 24 -7.58 -9.43 -0.79
CA ALA A 24 -8.50 -8.41 -0.28
C ALA A 24 -8.18 -7.98 1.15
N ASP A 25 -7.52 -8.82 1.92
CA ASP A 25 -7.18 -8.46 3.30
C ASP A 25 -5.82 -7.80 3.41
N SER A 26 -5.19 -7.49 2.31
CA SER A 26 -3.86 -6.93 2.29
C SER A 26 -3.81 -5.61 1.55
N LEU A 27 -4.83 -4.80 1.72
CA LEU A 27 -4.93 -3.51 1.05
C LEU A 27 -4.58 -2.39 2.01
N THR A 28 -4.10 -1.29 1.46
CA THR A 28 -3.80 -0.12 2.26
C THR A 28 -3.94 1.12 1.38
N LEU A 29 -3.97 2.28 2.00
CA LEU A 29 -4.03 3.52 1.24
C LEU A 29 -2.65 4.12 1.16
N TYR A 30 -2.31 4.66 0.00
CA TYR A 30 -1.07 5.37 -0.16
C TYR A 30 -1.36 6.58 -1.04
N ARG A 31 -1.24 7.77 -0.45
CA ARG A 31 -1.47 9.04 -1.13
C ARG A 31 -2.83 9.08 -1.80
N GLY A 32 -3.82 8.53 -1.10
CA GLY A 32 -5.20 8.55 -1.58
C GLY A 32 -5.55 7.43 -2.54
N ALA A 33 -4.63 6.56 -2.85
CA ALA A 33 -4.90 5.43 -3.76
C ALA A 33 -4.89 4.13 -2.98
N VAL A 34 -5.71 3.18 -3.41
CA VAL A 34 -5.73 1.86 -2.79
C VAL A 34 -4.67 1.01 -3.44
N VAL A 35 -3.78 0.45 -2.66
CA VAL A 35 -2.74 -0.45 -3.17
C VAL A 35 -2.87 -1.78 -2.47
N GLY A 36 -2.55 -2.86 -3.15
CA GLY A 36 -2.74 -4.19 -2.63
C GLY A 36 -1.48 -5.02 -2.61
N PHE A 37 -1.48 -6.03 -1.76
CA PHE A 37 -0.34 -6.92 -1.60
C PHE A 37 -0.83 -8.34 -1.50
N CYS A 38 0.05 -9.30 -1.58
CA CYS A 38 -0.36 -10.70 -1.57
C CYS A 38 -0.66 -11.22 -0.17
N ASN A 39 -0.16 -10.55 0.86
CA ASN A 39 -0.44 -10.95 2.24
C ASN A 39 -0.26 -9.76 3.16
N PRO A 40 -0.82 -9.83 4.39
CA PRO A 40 -0.74 -8.69 5.32
C PRO A 40 0.68 -8.33 5.72
N GLY A 41 1.60 -9.28 5.69
CA GLY A 41 2.99 -9.00 6.01
C GLY A 41 3.62 -8.04 5.03
N CYS A 42 3.35 -8.24 3.75
CA CYS A 42 3.85 -7.33 2.72
C CYS A 42 3.19 -5.97 2.85
N ARG A 43 1.90 -5.95 3.18
CA ARG A 43 1.19 -4.69 3.37
C ARG A 43 1.81 -3.90 4.52
N ASP A 44 2.12 -4.57 5.63
CA ASP A 44 2.70 -3.88 6.78
C ASP A 44 4.10 -3.38 6.48
N LYS A 45 4.86 -4.16 5.72
CA LYS A 45 6.18 -3.75 5.32
C LYS A 45 6.12 -2.50 4.47
N PHE A 46 5.17 -2.45 3.55
CA PHE A 46 5.00 -1.29 2.71
C PHE A 46 4.57 -0.08 3.53
N ALA A 47 3.68 -0.26 4.49
CA ALA A 47 3.20 0.85 5.29
C ALA A 47 4.35 1.51 6.05
N LYS A 48 5.26 0.72 6.60
CA LYS A 48 6.41 1.28 7.27
C LYS A 48 7.35 1.97 6.32
N ALA A 49 7.59 1.36 5.18
CA ALA A 49 8.48 1.95 4.19
C ALA A 49 7.90 3.22 3.62
N ALA A 50 6.60 3.25 3.41
CA ALA A 50 5.96 4.45 2.86
C ALA A 50 6.05 5.62 3.82
N THR A 51 5.88 5.36 5.12
CA THR A 51 5.99 6.42 6.11
C THR A 51 7.39 6.99 6.13
N ALA A 52 8.39 6.13 6.10
CA ALA A 52 9.77 6.59 6.10
C ALA A 52 10.09 7.36 4.84
N PHE A 53 9.58 6.90 3.71
CA PHE A 53 9.82 7.56 2.44
C PHE A 53 9.15 8.93 2.39
N ASP A 54 7.93 9.02 2.92
CA ASP A 54 7.22 10.29 2.95
C ASP A 54 7.94 11.30 3.83
N LEU A 55 8.48 10.86 4.95
CA LEU A 55 9.24 11.76 5.81
C LEU A 55 10.50 12.25 5.10
N ALA A 56 11.15 11.36 4.37
CA ALA A 56 12.34 11.76 3.63
C ALA A 56 12.01 12.77 2.54
N LEU A 57 10.87 12.59 1.89
CA LEU A 57 10.45 13.54 0.88
C LEU A 57 10.15 14.91 1.49
N GLU A 58 9.52 14.91 2.64
CA GLU A 58 9.23 16.17 3.30
C GLU A 58 10.48 16.91 3.69
N ARG A 59 11.49 16.18 4.14
CA ARG A 59 12.72 16.83 4.47
C ARG A 59 13.41 17.38 3.29
N LYS A 60 13.32 16.73 2.14
CA LYS A 60 13.99 17.22 1.05
C LYS A 60 13.31 18.27 0.36
N GLN A 61 12.07 18.53 0.62
CA GLN A 61 11.42 19.46 -0.01
C GLN A 61 11.64 20.73 0.37
N ASP A 62 12.23 21.14 1.14
CA ASP A 62 12.42 22.41 1.53
C ASP A 62 12.81 23.26 0.73
#